data_e27228f471d59089a956ca310bc1170d
#
_entry.id   e27228f471d59089a956ca310bc1170d
#
_cell.length_a   1.000
_cell.length_b   1.000
_cell.length_c   1.000
_cell.angle_alpha   90.00
_cell.angle_beta   90.00
_cell.angle_gamma   90.00
#
_symmetry.space_group_name_H-M   'P 1'
#
loop_
_entity.id
_entity.type
_entity.pdbx_description
1 polymer ?
#
loop_
_entity_poly.entity_id
_entity_poly.type
_entity_poly.pdbx_seq_one_letter_code
_entity_poly.pdbx_strand_id
1 'polypeptide(L)'
;MTDLVHVIDDDDGLREALAFLLDVNGIEARFYASANAFLEALPVAEGCVLTDIRMPGLTGLELVRELRARGATFPVIVMTGHGDIPLAVEAMKAGVLDFIEKPFEDDHLIGSIRGALAALQTTEAPAVARRAAEARLAELSPRERDVLAGVVEGRLNKQIAFELEISPRTVEIYRANLMTKTGARNVAELMRIALAAGL
;
A
#
# COMPACT_ATOMS: atom_id res chain seq x y z
N MET A 1 -21.90 -9.06 5.81
CA MET A 1 -21.36 -7.69 5.65
C MET A 1 -21.08 -7.56 4.17
N THR A 2 -21.51 -6.48 3.55
CA THR A 2 -21.30 -6.23 2.12
C THR A 2 -19.84 -5.86 1.89
N ASP A 3 -19.21 -6.49 0.88
CA ASP A 3 -17.85 -6.14 0.44
C ASP A 3 -17.91 -4.78 -0.27
N LEU A 4 -17.76 -3.68 0.50
CA LEU A 4 -17.88 -2.31 0.00
C LEU A 4 -16.52 -1.66 -0.19
N VAL A 5 -16.33 -1.01 -1.34
CA VAL A 5 -15.15 -0.21 -1.67
C VAL A 5 -15.54 1.24 -1.95
N HIS A 6 -14.86 2.17 -1.31
CA HIS A 6 -14.94 3.61 -1.60
C HIS A 6 -13.80 3.97 -2.54
N VAL A 7 -14.13 4.23 -3.81
CA VAL A 7 -13.16 4.60 -4.85
C VAL A 7 -13.09 6.11 -4.98
N ILE A 8 -11.89 6.67 -4.84
CA ILE A 8 -11.63 8.10 -4.87
C ILE A 8 -10.55 8.37 -5.92
N ASP A 9 -10.94 8.96 -7.02
CA ASP A 9 -10.04 9.27 -8.14
C ASP A 9 -10.65 10.45 -8.92
N ASP A 10 -9.85 11.35 -9.44
CA ASP A 10 -10.35 12.51 -10.22
C ASP A 10 -10.56 12.17 -11.70
N ASP A 11 -10.03 11.05 -12.19
CA ASP A 11 -10.21 10.56 -13.56
C ASP A 11 -11.55 9.83 -13.71
N ASP A 12 -12.50 10.43 -14.45
CA ASP A 12 -13.80 9.86 -14.75
C ASP A 12 -13.70 8.51 -15.47
N GLY A 13 -12.77 8.41 -16.45
CA GLY A 13 -12.58 7.20 -17.23
C GLY A 13 -12.08 6.03 -16.39
N LEU A 14 -11.17 6.31 -15.46
CA LEU A 14 -10.68 5.28 -14.54
C LEU A 14 -11.79 4.86 -13.55
N ARG A 15 -12.60 5.81 -13.06
CA ARG A 15 -13.73 5.45 -12.19
C ARG A 15 -14.74 4.58 -12.90
N GLU A 16 -15.05 4.83 -14.18
CA GLU A 16 -15.94 3.97 -14.99
C GLU A 16 -15.34 2.58 -15.21
N ALA A 17 -14.05 2.48 -15.53
CA ALA A 17 -13.35 1.21 -15.68
C ALA A 17 -13.36 0.39 -14.38
N LEU A 18 -13.07 1.04 -13.25
CA LEU A 18 -13.12 0.41 -11.92
C LEU A 18 -14.54 -0.01 -11.53
N ALA A 19 -15.56 0.76 -11.90
CA ALA A 19 -16.96 0.40 -11.64
C ALA A 19 -17.30 -0.92 -12.34
N PHE A 20 -16.93 -1.06 -13.60
CA PHE A 20 -17.13 -2.30 -14.36
C PHE A 20 -16.34 -3.48 -13.76
N LEU A 21 -15.06 -3.26 -13.45
CA LEU A 21 -14.19 -4.30 -12.88
C LEU A 21 -14.70 -4.83 -11.54
N LEU A 22 -15.13 -3.92 -10.64
CA LEU A 22 -15.63 -4.27 -9.31
C LEU A 22 -16.99 -5.00 -9.40
N ASP A 23 -17.90 -4.53 -10.27
CA ASP A 23 -19.20 -5.15 -10.50
C ASP A 23 -19.07 -6.59 -10.99
N VAL A 24 -18.22 -6.84 -12.02
CA VAL A 24 -17.95 -8.19 -12.53
C VAL A 24 -17.37 -9.12 -11.46
N ASN A 25 -16.65 -8.57 -10.48
CA ASN A 25 -16.07 -9.31 -9.35
C ASN A 25 -17.00 -9.42 -8.14
N GLY A 26 -18.24 -8.90 -8.23
CA GLY A 26 -19.25 -8.94 -7.16
C GLY A 26 -18.91 -8.06 -5.94
N ILE A 27 -18.14 -6.99 -6.14
CA ILE A 27 -17.72 -6.05 -5.09
C ILE A 27 -18.56 -4.78 -5.22
N GLU A 28 -19.31 -4.41 -4.18
CA GLU A 28 -20.05 -3.15 -4.15
C GLU A 28 -19.07 -1.97 -4.10
N ALA A 29 -19.33 -0.92 -4.88
CA ALA A 29 -18.46 0.25 -4.92
C ALA A 29 -19.23 1.57 -4.84
N ARG A 30 -18.63 2.57 -4.20
CA ARG A 30 -19.08 3.96 -4.20
C ARG A 30 -17.94 4.85 -4.70
N PHE A 31 -18.28 5.80 -5.57
CA PHE A 31 -17.29 6.58 -6.30
C PHE A 31 -17.34 8.04 -5.88
N TYR A 32 -16.16 8.64 -5.73
CA TYR A 32 -15.97 10.04 -5.35
C TYR A 32 -14.93 10.67 -6.28
N ALA A 33 -15.24 11.87 -6.81
CA ALA A 33 -14.36 12.57 -7.75
C ALA A 33 -13.19 13.31 -7.04
N SER A 34 -13.15 13.32 -5.70
CA SER A 34 -12.08 13.96 -4.93
C SER A 34 -12.08 13.46 -3.48
N ALA A 35 -10.93 13.65 -2.82
CA ALA A 35 -10.79 13.38 -1.39
C ALA A 35 -11.77 14.23 -0.55
N ASN A 36 -11.99 15.49 -0.94
CA ASN A 36 -12.94 16.36 -0.24
C ASN A 36 -14.38 15.83 -0.33
N ALA A 37 -14.81 15.38 -1.52
CA ALA A 37 -16.13 14.79 -1.70
C ALA A 37 -16.35 13.55 -0.81
N PHE A 38 -15.33 12.72 -0.63
CA PHE A 38 -15.38 11.59 0.28
C PHE A 38 -15.45 12.04 1.74
N LEU A 39 -14.63 13.01 2.16
CA LEU A 39 -14.63 13.53 3.54
C LEU A 39 -15.95 14.22 3.93
N GLU A 40 -16.60 14.88 2.97
CA GLU A 40 -17.93 15.52 3.15
C GLU A 40 -19.05 14.48 3.27
N ALA A 41 -18.89 13.31 2.66
CA ALA A 41 -19.85 12.23 2.74
C ALA A 41 -19.81 11.46 4.08
N LEU A 42 -18.76 11.66 4.90
CA LEU A 42 -18.63 10.96 6.19
C LEU A 42 -19.76 11.37 7.18
N PRO A 43 -20.28 10.43 8.00
CA PRO A 43 -19.88 9.03 8.09
C PRO A 43 -20.47 8.17 6.97
N VAL A 44 -19.65 7.27 6.41
CA VAL A 44 -20.08 6.30 5.40
C VAL A 44 -20.03 4.87 5.96
N ALA A 45 -20.64 3.92 5.24
CA ALA A 45 -20.60 2.52 5.63
C ALA A 45 -19.15 2.00 5.67
N GLU A 46 -18.87 1.05 6.55
CA GLU A 46 -17.58 0.38 6.67
C GLU A 46 -17.19 -0.31 5.36
N GLY A 47 -15.93 -0.19 4.97
CA GLY A 47 -15.42 -0.74 3.72
C GLY A 47 -13.93 -0.48 3.54
N CYS A 48 -13.39 -0.83 2.38
CA CYS A 48 -12.05 -0.48 1.95
C CYS A 48 -12.06 0.86 1.22
N VAL A 49 -11.05 1.69 1.43
CA VAL A 49 -10.81 2.92 0.65
C VAL A 49 -9.75 2.63 -0.41
N LEU A 50 -10.09 2.87 -1.68
CA LEU A 50 -9.17 2.84 -2.83
C LEU A 50 -9.02 4.27 -3.34
N THR A 51 -7.86 4.88 -3.22
CA THR A 51 -7.65 6.29 -3.59
C THR A 51 -6.47 6.49 -4.52
N ASP A 52 -6.63 7.38 -5.51
CA ASP A 52 -5.44 7.90 -6.20
C ASP A 52 -4.61 8.77 -5.26
N ILE A 53 -3.29 8.77 -5.47
CA ILE A 53 -2.39 9.58 -4.65
C ILE A 53 -2.33 11.02 -5.12
N ARG A 54 -2.46 11.26 -6.43
CA ARG A 54 -2.30 12.58 -7.05
C ARG A 54 -3.64 13.12 -7.55
N MET A 55 -4.38 13.76 -6.70
CA MET A 55 -5.63 14.42 -7.04
C MET A 55 -5.52 15.95 -6.86
N PRO A 56 -6.28 16.75 -7.61
CA PRO A 56 -6.41 18.17 -7.37
C PRO A 56 -6.92 18.49 -5.96
N GLY A 57 -6.32 19.46 -5.31
CA GLY A 57 -6.65 19.82 -3.93
C GLY A 57 -6.01 18.91 -2.92
N LEU A 58 -6.80 18.12 -2.20
CA LEU A 58 -6.31 17.17 -1.20
C LEU A 58 -5.81 15.89 -1.88
N THR A 59 -4.55 15.56 -1.68
CA THR A 59 -3.93 14.32 -2.18
C THR A 59 -4.43 13.09 -1.45
N GLY A 60 -4.29 11.89 -2.05
CA GLY A 60 -4.64 10.63 -1.39
C GLY A 60 -3.88 10.39 -0.09
N LEU A 61 -2.63 10.83 0.00
CA LEU A 61 -1.83 10.70 1.22
C LEU A 61 -2.32 11.64 2.33
N GLU A 62 -2.70 12.86 1.98
CA GLU A 62 -3.31 13.80 2.93
C GLU A 62 -4.67 13.29 3.40
N LEU A 63 -5.46 12.68 2.51
CA LEU A 63 -6.71 12.00 2.86
C LEU A 63 -6.48 10.92 3.92
N VAL A 64 -5.47 10.07 3.73
CA VAL A 64 -5.12 9.03 4.72
C VAL A 64 -4.82 9.64 6.08
N ARG A 65 -4.00 10.70 6.12
CA ARG A 65 -3.66 11.39 7.37
C ARG A 65 -4.90 11.98 8.05
N GLU A 66 -5.78 12.61 7.27
CA GLU A 66 -7.03 13.18 7.76
C GLU A 66 -7.97 12.10 8.33
N LEU A 67 -8.10 10.97 7.65
CA LEU A 67 -8.88 9.83 8.14
C LEU A 67 -8.33 9.30 9.49
N ARG A 68 -7.02 9.16 9.62
CA ARG A 68 -6.38 8.73 10.87
C ARG A 68 -6.56 9.77 11.99
N ALA A 69 -6.44 11.06 11.67
CA ALA A 69 -6.69 12.15 12.64
C ALA A 69 -8.14 12.16 13.16
N ARG A 70 -9.10 11.76 12.33
CA ARG A 70 -10.52 11.58 12.71
C ARG A 70 -10.81 10.24 13.40
N GLY A 71 -9.82 9.41 13.63
CA GLY A 71 -9.99 8.09 14.25
C GLY A 71 -10.63 7.04 13.32
N ALA A 72 -10.72 7.30 12.03
CA ALA A 72 -11.28 6.36 11.07
C ALA A 72 -10.30 5.21 10.79
N THR A 73 -10.80 3.98 10.83
CA THR A 73 -10.01 2.74 10.75
C THR A 73 -10.10 2.04 9.39
N PHE A 74 -10.55 2.74 8.35
CA PHE A 74 -10.63 2.16 7.01
C PHE A 74 -9.28 1.57 6.58
N PRO A 75 -9.22 0.32 6.07
CA PRO A 75 -8.08 -0.13 5.29
C PRO A 75 -8.02 0.70 4.00
N VAL A 76 -6.89 1.32 3.75
CA VAL A 76 -6.67 2.20 2.61
C VAL A 76 -5.68 1.56 1.67
N ILE A 77 -6.05 1.48 0.39
CA ILE A 77 -5.18 1.12 -0.73
C ILE A 77 -4.96 2.39 -1.55
N VAL A 78 -3.70 2.68 -1.86
CA VAL A 78 -3.33 3.86 -2.65
C VAL A 78 -2.90 3.44 -4.05
N MET A 79 -3.44 4.08 -5.08
CA MET A 79 -3.00 3.94 -6.46
C MET A 79 -2.06 5.10 -6.85
N THR A 80 -1.04 4.83 -7.65
CA THR A 80 -0.10 5.86 -8.14
C THR A 80 0.39 5.62 -9.55
N GLY A 81 0.67 6.68 -10.29
CA GLY A 81 1.06 6.62 -11.70
C GLY A 81 2.53 6.34 -12.00
N HIS A 82 3.44 6.24 -11.01
CA HIS A 82 4.85 5.85 -11.19
C HIS A 82 5.50 5.56 -9.86
N GLY A 83 6.31 4.49 -9.84
CA GLY A 83 7.03 3.94 -8.68
C GLY A 83 7.99 4.91 -7.98
N ASP A 84 7.42 5.90 -7.35
CA ASP A 84 8.16 6.77 -6.43
C ASP A 84 8.30 6.04 -5.09
N ILE A 85 9.42 5.33 -4.92
CA ILE A 85 9.71 4.57 -3.70
C ILE A 85 9.58 5.43 -2.43
N PRO A 86 10.08 6.67 -2.38
CA PRO A 86 9.87 7.54 -1.23
C PRO A 86 8.39 7.77 -0.91
N LEU A 87 7.56 7.96 -1.93
CA LEU A 87 6.13 8.17 -1.76
C LEU A 87 5.40 6.92 -1.27
N ALA A 88 5.78 5.73 -1.77
CA ALA A 88 5.28 4.44 -1.29
C ALA A 88 5.61 4.24 0.19
N VAL A 89 6.86 4.53 0.60
CA VAL A 89 7.30 4.47 1.99
C VAL A 89 6.50 5.45 2.87
N GLU A 90 6.30 6.67 2.40
CA GLU A 90 5.53 7.69 3.12
C GLU A 90 4.07 7.25 3.31
N ALA A 91 3.44 6.69 2.27
CA ALA A 91 2.08 6.14 2.33
C ALA A 91 1.98 5.01 3.36
N MET A 92 2.91 4.05 3.32
CA MET A 92 2.92 2.95 4.29
C MET A 92 3.11 3.43 5.73
N LYS A 93 3.99 4.41 5.97
CA LYS A 93 4.16 5.05 7.29
C LYS A 93 2.91 5.80 7.77
N ALA A 94 2.12 6.33 6.83
CA ALA A 94 0.82 6.94 7.14
C ALA A 94 -0.27 5.91 7.47
N GLY A 95 0.02 4.60 7.41
CA GLY A 95 -0.91 3.53 7.73
C GLY A 95 -1.78 3.06 6.56
N VAL A 96 -1.30 3.23 5.34
CA VAL A 96 -1.88 2.62 4.14
C VAL A 96 -1.67 1.11 4.20
N LEU A 97 -2.68 0.34 3.83
CA LEU A 97 -2.60 -1.12 3.85
C LEU A 97 -1.82 -1.66 2.66
N ASP A 98 -2.01 -1.06 1.48
CA ASP A 98 -1.34 -1.47 0.25
C ASP A 98 -1.16 -0.29 -0.71
N PHE A 99 -0.28 -0.47 -1.68
CA PHE A 99 0.10 0.54 -2.66
C PHE A 99 0.20 -0.13 -4.04
N ILE A 100 -0.54 0.38 -5.01
CA ILE A 100 -0.66 -0.20 -6.34
C ILE A 100 -0.16 0.80 -7.39
N GLU A 101 0.80 0.36 -8.21
CA GLU A 101 1.34 1.17 -9.30
C GLU A 101 0.48 1.03 -10.56
N LYS A 102 0.09 2.16 -11.15
CA LYS A 102 -0.58 2.25 -12.45
C LYS A 102 0.47 2.21 -13.58
N PRO A 103 0.29 1.42 -14.66
CA PRO A 103 -0.83 0.50 -14.90
C PRO A 103 -0.74 -0.78 -14.07
N PHE A 104 -1.87 -1.29 -13.61
CA PHE A 104 -1.97 -2.49 -12.79
C PHE A 104 -2.76 -3.60 -13.50
N GLU A 105 -2.47 -4.84 -13.13
CA GLU A 105 -3.22 -6.00 -13.55
C GLU A 105 -4.50 -6.13 -12.69
N ASP A 106 -5.62 -6.45 -13.31
CA ASP A 106 -6.93 -6.57 -12.65
C ASP A 106 -6.90 -7.52 -11.46
N ASP A 107 -6.30 -8.70 -11.64
CA ASP A 107 -6.17 -9.72 -10.58
C ASP A 107 -5.37 -9.20 -9.37
N HIS A 108 -4.38 -8.36 -9.59
CA HIS A 108 -3.59 -7.75 -8.50
C HIS A 108 -4.44 -6.77 -7.70
N LEU A 109 -5.16 -5.88 -8.37
CA LEU A 109 -6.04 -4.92 -7.71
C LEU A 109 -7.16 -5.63 -6.93
N ILE A 110 -7.83 -6.58 -7.54
CA ILE A 110 -8.91 -7.36 -6.90
C ILE A 110 -8.37 -8.16 -5.70
N GLY A 111 -7.19 -8.75 -5.83
CA GLY A 111 -6.51 -9.46 -4.73
C GLY A 111 -6.22 -8.55 -3.53
N SER A 112 -5.71 -7.34 -3.77
CA SER A 112 -5.44 -6.34 -2.72
C SER A 112 -6.73 -5.87 -2.04
N ILE A 113 -7.79 -5.61 -2.81
CA ILE A 113 -9.11 -5.20 -2.28
C ILE A 113 -9.70 -6.30 -1.40
N ARG A 114 -9.73 -7.55 -1.88
CA ARG A 114 -10.23 -8.69 -1.08
C ARG A 114 -9.43 -8.89 0.19
N GLY A 115 -8.11 -8.73 0.13
CA GLY A 115 -7.24 -8.75 1.31
C GLY A 115 -7.58 -7.66 2.32
N ALA A 116 -7.86 -6.45 1.84
CA ALA A 116 -8.28 -5.32 2.68
C ALA A 116 -9.64 -5.56 3.36
N LEU A 117 -10.62 -6.05 2.60
CA LEU A 117 -11.95 -6.39 3.12
C LEU A 117 -11.90 -7.54 4.14
N ALA A 118 -11.08 -8.56 3.90
CA ALA A 118 -10.86 -9.65 4.85
C ALA A 118 -10.22 -9.16 6.17
N ALA A 119 -9.33 -8.17 6.10
CA ALA A 119 -8.71 -7.58 7.29
C ALA A 119 -9.71 -6.86 8.21
N LEU A 120 -10.81 -6.33 7.69
CA LEU A 120 -11.91 -5.78 8.49
C LEU A 120 -12.64 -6.82 9.32
N GLN A 121 -12.62 -8.08 8.90
CA GLN A 121 -13.39 -9.16 9.52
C GLN A 121 -12.62 -9.90 10.62
N THR A 122 -11.33 -9.65 10.81
CA THR A 122 -10.49 -10.44 11.72
C THR A 122 -9.85 -9.57 12.81
N THR A 123 -10.24 -9.83 14.06
CA THR A 123 -9.67 -9.18 15.26
C THR A 123 -8.26 -9.73 15.62
N GLU A 124 -7.88 -10.91 15.11
CA GLU A 124 -6.59 -11.58 15.39
C GLU A 124 -5.50 -11.36 14.33
N ALA A 125 -5.84 -10.66 13.23
CA ALA A 125 -4.94 -10.46 12.08
C ALA A 125 -3.58 -9.82 12.41
N PRO A 126 -3.44 -8.83 13.32
CA PRO A 126 -2.16 -8.17 13.55
C PRO A 126 -1.08 -9.10 14.12
N ALA A 127 -1.41 -9.96 15.07
CA ALA A 127 -0.43 -10.85 15.72
C ALA A 127 0.03 -11.98 14.80
N VAL A 128 -0.87 -12.55 14.01
CA VAL A 128 -0.55 -13.58 13.01
C VAL A 128 0.29 -12.99 11.87
N ALA A 129 -0.09 -11.83 11.37
CA ALA A 129 0.67 -11.10 10.33
C ALA A 129 2.08 -10.74 10.80
N ARG A 130 2.23 -10.29 12.03
CA ARG A 130 3.54 -9.98 12.63
C ARG A 130 4.45 -11.21 12.69
N ARG A 131 3.97 -12.33 13.22
CA ARG A 131 4.76 -13.57 13.30
C ARG A 131 5.18 -14.08 11.91
N ALA A 132 4.28 -14.03 10.94
CA ALA A 132 4.59 -14.41 9.57
C ALA A 132 5.64 -13.48 8.94
N ALA A 133 5.57 -12.19 9.20
CA ALA A 133 6.54 -11.19 8.73
C ALA A 133 7.91 -11.42 9.39
N GLU A 134 7.97 -11.60 10.71
CA GLU A 134 9.20 -11.90 11.46
C GLU A 134 9.89 -13.16 10.91
N ALA A 135 9.14 -14.23 10.62
CA ALA A 135 9.68 -15.46 10.05
C ALA A 135 10.33 -15.23 8.67
N ARG A 136 9.68 -14.45 7.77
CA ARG A 136 10.24 -14.11 6.46
C ARG A 136 11.52 -13.29 6.57
N LEU A 137 11.57 -12.32 7.49
CA LEU A 137 12.74 -11.48 7.70
C LEU A 137 13.88 -12.23 8.42
N ALA A 138 13.61 -13.32 9.12
CA ALA A 138 14.64 -14.15 9.75
C ALA A 138 15.62 -14.75 8.74
N GLU A 139 15.18 -15.02 7.51
CA GLU A 139 16.00 -15.59 6.44
C GLU A 139 17.00 -14.60 5.81
N LEU A 140 16.90 -13.31 6.15
CA LEU A 140 17.77 -12.29 5.59
C LEU A 140 19.15 -12.31 6.24
N SER A 141 20.19 -12.21 5.40
CA SER A 141 21.56 -11.97 5.84
C SER A 141 21.72 -10.58 6.47
N PRO A 142 22.78 -10.34 7.29
CA PRO A 142 23.05 -9.00 7.84
C PRO A 142 23.07 -7.89 6.78
N ARG A 143 23.72 -8.10 5.65
CA ARG A 143 23.80 -7.13 4.56
C ARG A 143 22.46 -6.87 3.87
N GLU A 144 21.63 -7.89 3.72
CA GLU A 144 20.26 -7.72 3.22
C GLU A 144 19.40 -6.92 4.20
N ARG A 145 19.57 -7.11 5.51
CA ARG A 145 18.88 -6.32 6.55
C ARG A 145 19.32 -4.85 6.51
N ASP A 146 20.62 -4.57 6.32
CA ASP A 146 21.13 -3.20 6.17
C ASP A 146 20.47 -2.50 4.96
N VAL A 147 20.39 -3.20 3.82
CA VAL A 147 19.70 -2.67 2.63
C VAL A 147 18.20 -2.51 2.86
N LEU A 148 17.53 -3.47 3.54
CA LEU A 148 16.12 -3.36 3.89
C LEU A 148 15.86 -2.13 4.76
N ALA A 149 16.70 -1.85 5.76
CA ALA A 149 16.57 -0.66 6.60
C ALA A 149 16.59 0.62 5.76
N GLY A 150 17.54 0.74 4.82
CA GLY A 150 17.58 1.88 3.90
C GLY A 150 16.33 1.99 3.00
N VAL A 151 15.77 0.87 2.56
CA VAL A 151 14.51 0.86 1.79
C VAL A 151 13.35 1.33 2.66
N VAL A 152 13.25 0.84 3.89
CA VAL A 152 12.19 1.24 4.86
C VAL A 152 12.26 2.72 5.20
N GLU A 153 13.45 3.31 5.19
CA GLU A 153 13.62 4.75 5.38
C GLU A 153 13.31 5.60 4.13
N GLY A 154 13.06 4.94 2.99
CA GLY A 154 12.74 5.61 1.73
C GLY A 154 13.96 6.10 0.96
N ARG A 155 15.16 5.58 1.27
CA ARG A 155 16.40 5.99 0.62
C ARG A 155 16.50 5.43 -0.79
N LEU A 156 17.05 6.24 -1.69
CA LEU A 156 17.38 5.80 -3.05
C LEU A 156 18.58 4.84 -3.06
N ASN A 157 18.68 3.98 -4.05
CA ASN A 157 19.79 3.02 -4.18
C ASN A 157 21.18 3.67 -4.07
N LYS A 158 21.33 4.90 -4.59
CA LYS A 158 22.59 5.66 -4.50
C LYS A 158 22.94 6.06 -3.06
N GLN A 159 21.94 6.40 -2.25
CA GLN A 159 22.11 6.79 -0.85
C GLN A 159 22.48 5.57 0.00
N ILE A 160 21.75 4.45 -0.19
CA ILE A 160 22.04 3.17 0.48
C ILE A 160 23.46 2.70 0.11
N ALA A 161 23.81 2.78 -1.17
CA ALA A 161 25.14 2.40 -1.66
C ALA A 161 26.27 3.21 -1.00
N PHE A 162 26.07 4.53 -0.88
CA PHE A 162 27.03 5.42 -0.23
C PHE A 162 27.23 5.07 1.26
N GLU A 163 26.15 4.86 1.99
CA GLU A 163 26.20 4.55 3.44
C GLU A 163 26.80 3.18 3.74
N LEU A 164 26.52 2.19 2.90
CA LEU A 164 27.01 0.83 3.09
C LEU A 164 28.38 0.59 2.44
N GLU A 165 28.95 1.63 1.82
CA GLU A 165 30.24 1.59 1.09
C GLU A 165 30.26 0.50 0.00
N ILE A 166 29.15 0.36 -0.74
CA ILE A 166 28.99 -0.59 -1.87
C ILE A 166 28.56 0.13 -3.15
N SER A 167 28.54 -0.57 -4.28
CA SER A 167 28.04 0.01 -5.52
C SER A 167 26.51 0.06 -5.56
N PRO A 168 25.88 1.02 -6.29
CA PRO A 168 24.45 1.00 -6.54
C PRO A 168 23.96 -0.30 -7.18
N ARG A 169 24.78 -0.92 -8.02
CA ARG A 169 24.49 -2.22 -8.63
C ARG A 169 24.43 -3.34 -7.59
N THR A 170 25.29 -3.29 -6.57
CA THR A 170 25.25 -4.24 -5.45
C THR A 170 23.97 -4.08 -4.64
N VAL A 171 23.50 -2.85 -4.42
CA VAL A 171 22.20 -2.59 -3.76
C VAL A 171 21.05 -3.20 -4.56
N GLU A 172 21.05 -3.07 -5.89
CA GLU A 172 20.04 -3.71 -6.76
C GLU A 172 20.00 -5.23 -6.58
N ILE A 173 21.16 -5.86 -6.50
CA ILE A 173 21.27 -7.32 -6.26
C ILE A 173 20.68 -7.68 -4.90
N TYR A 174 21.04 -6.96 -3.84
CA TYR A 174 20.45 -7.21 -2.51
C TYR A 174 18.94 -6.99 -2.49
N ARG A 175 18.44 -5.98 -3.19
CA ARG A 175 16.98 -5.75 -3.32
C ARG A 175 16.28 -6.91 -4.04
N ALA A 176 16.87 -7.45 -5.11
CA ALA A 176 16.33 -8.63 -5.78
C ALA A 176 16.30 -9.85 -4.83
N ASN A 177 17.36 -10.04 -4.05
CA ASN A 177 17.43 -11.09 -3.04
C ASN A 177 16.37 -10.90 -1.93
N LEU A 178 16.15 -9.65 -1.46
CA LEU A 178 15.09 -9.31 -0.51
C LEU A 178 13.72 -9.75 -1.04
N MET A 179 13.39 -9.39 -2.29
CA MET A 179 12.13 -9.81 -2.92
C MET A 179 11.98 -11.33 -2.95
N THR A 180 13.04 -12.03 -3.37
CA THR A 180 13.02 -13.50 -3.48
C THR A 180 12.86 -14.17 -2.12
N LYS A 181 13.62 -13.76 -1.10
CA LYS A 181 13.60 -14.38 0.23
C LYS A 181 12.33 -14.07 1.01
N THR A 182 11.83 -12.84 0.90
CA THR A 182 10.58 -12.44 1.58
C THR A 182 9.33 -12.89 0.83
N GLY A 183 9.45 -13.29 -0.44
CA GLY A 183 8.33 -13.58 -1.33
C GLY A 183 7.54 -12.33 -1.74
N ALA A 184 8.10 -11.14 -1.52
CA ALA A 184 7.47 -9.90 -1.92
C ALA A 184 7.52 -9.71 -3.43
N ARG A 185 6.39 -9.36 -4.06
CA ARG A 185 6.27 -9.15 -5.51
C ARG A 185 6.67 -7.73 -5.93
N ASN A 186 6.57 -6.79 -5.02
CA ASN A 186 6.92 -5.39 -5.21
C ASN A 186 7.42 -4.74 -3.92
N VAL A 187 7.89 -3.49 -4.04
CA VAL A 187 8.43 -2.74 -2.89
C VAL A 187 7.36 -2.48 -1.82
N ALA A 188 6.10 -2.27 -2.21
CA ALA A 188 5.00 -2.05 -1.26
C ALA A 188 4.78 -3.30 -0.39
N GLU A 189 4.78 -4.49 -0.98
CA GLU A 189 4.65 -5.73 -0.23
C GLU A 189 5.86 -5.98 0.70
N LEU A 190 7.07 -5.66 0.25
CA LEU A 190 8.27 -5.70 1.09
C LEU A 190 8.15 -4.75 2.29
N MET A 191 7.69 -3.53 2.05
CA MET A 191 7.45 -2.53 3.11
C MET A 191 6.40 -3.01 4.11
N ARG A 192 5.29 -3.57 3.62
CA ARG A 192 4.24 -4.13 4.49
C ARG A 192 4.79 -5.24 5.39
N ILE A 193 5.62 -6.14 4.85
CA ILE A 193 6.28 -7.18 5.63
C ILE A 193 7.20 -6.55 6.69
N ALA A 194 8.03 -5.57 6.33
CA ALA A 194 8.95 -4.91 7.24
C ALA A 194 8.21 -4.20 8.39
N LEU A 195 7.19 -3.39 8.06
CA LEU A 195 6.39 -2.67 9.06
C LEU A 195 5.57 -3.61 9.96
N ALA A 196 5.03 -4.70 9.41
CA ALA A 196 4.33 -5.71 10.22
C ALA A 196 5.26 -6.40 11.23
N ALA A 197 6.55 -6.53 10.91
CA ALA A 197 7.58 -7.05 11.81
C ALA A 197 8.10 -6.01 12.83
N GLY A 198 7.71 -4.73 12.69
CA GLY A 198 8.10 -3.65 13.62
C GLY A 198 9.39 -2.91 13.25
N LEU A 199 9.77 -2.94 11.95
CA LEU A 199 10.89 -2.15 11.39
C LEU A 199 10.42 -0.77 10.99
#